data_1fad3fa3bb7b2460102b4d3cc07d0847
#
_entry.id   1fad3fa3bb7b2460102b4d3cc07d0847
#
_cell.length_a   1.000
_cell.length_b   1.000
_cell.length_c   1.000
_cell.angle_alpha   90.00
_cell.angle_beta   90.00
_cell.angle_gamma   90.00
#
_symmetry.space_group_name_H-M   'P 1'
#
loop_
_entity.id
_entity.type
_entity.pdbx_description
1 polymer ?
#
loop_
_entity_poly.entity_id
_entity_poly.type
_entity_poly.pdbx_seq_one_letter_code
_entity_poly.pdbx_strand_id
1 'polypeptide(L)'
;MKNLILSAIFALVAFSNNAQVVTITVFQTADAVGSNDRSLFEILKHPDQELPINLPNTFLYEIDFTRNVCILKNDENSEVARIGFVVKNKKSNRDFEIEFTDPNDEFDNTYGIVISNNLAAYFENNGSITELILFKAFIIL
;
A
#
# COMPACT_ATOMS: atom_id res chain seq x y z
N MET A 1 -27.78 -28.84 -17.91
CA MET A 1 -26.81 -29.23 -16.87
C MET A 1 -25.36 -28.90 -17.22
N LYS A 2 -24.88 -29.16 -18.44
CA LYS A 2 -23.50 -28.81 -18.86
C LYS A 2 -23.20 -27.32 -18.76
N ASN A 3 -24.17 -26.46 -19.06
CA ASN A 3 -23.98 -24.99 -18.98
C ASN A 3 -23.92 -24.47 -17.57
N LEU A 4 -24.53 -25.14 -16.58
CA LEU A 4 -24.55 -24.74 -15.19
C LEU A 4 -23.19 -25.03 -14.52
N ILE A 5 -22.57 -26.15 -14.87
CA ILE A 5 -21.25 -26.54 -14.35
C ILE A 5 -20.17 -25.59 -14.91
N LEU A 6 -20.26 -25.24 -16.19
CA LEU A 6 -19.34 -24.30 -16.83
C LEU A 6 -19.44 -22.92 -16.21
N SER A 7 -20.65 -22.43 -15.91
CA SER A 7 -20.89 -21.15 -15.26
C SER A 7 -20.35 -21.13 -13.83
N ALA A 8 -20.47 -22.25 -13.09
CA ALA A 8 -19.91 -22.32 -11.73
C ALA A 8 -18.39 -22.31 -11.72
N ILE A 9 -17.74 -22.98 -12.68
CA ILE A 9 -16.27 -22.95 -12.84
C ILE A 9 -15.80 -21.56 -13.21
N PHE A 10 -16.48 -20.87 -14.12
CA PHE A 10 -16.14 -19.49 -14.49
C PHE A 10 -16.31 -18.52 -13.31
N ALA A 11 -17.36 -18.67 -12.51
CA ALA A 11 -17.58 -17.86 -11.32
C ALA A 11 -16.48 -18.07 -10.26
N LEU A 12 -16.02 -19.31 -10.05
CA LEU A 12 -14.93 -19.63 -9.14
C LEU A 12 -13.60 -19.03 -9.60
N VAL A 13 -13.28 -19.10 -10.87
CA VAL A 13 -12.07 -18.51 -11.45
C VAL A 13 -12.13 -16.99 -11.37
N ALA A 14 -13.27 -16.38 -11.67
CA ALA A 14 -13.47 -14.95 -11.54
C ALA A 14 -13.32 -14.48 -10.07
N PHE A 15 -13.83 -15.25 -9.11
CA PHE A 15 -13.69 -14.94 -7.68
C PHE A 15 -12.23 -15.02 -7.21
N SER A 16 -11.48 -16.04 -7.61
CA SER A 16 -10.08 -16.18 -7.22
C SER A 16 -9.19 -15.10 -7.84
N ASN A 17 -9.52 -14.64 -9.08
CA ASN A 17 -8.79 -13.56 -9.74
C ASN A 17 -9.15 -12.17 -9.23
N ASN A 18 -10.35 -12.00 -8.63
CA ASN A 18 -10.84 -10.71 -8.11
C ASN A 18 -10.55 -10.51 -6.62
N ALA A 19 -10.12 -11.56 -5.89
CA ALA A 19 -9.74 -11.47 -4.49
C ALA A 19 -8.33 -10.85 -4.38
N GLN A 20 -8.24 -9.52 -4.62
CA GLN A 20 -6.98 -8.79 -4.60
C GLN A 20 -6.89 -7.93 -3.34
N VAL A 21 -6.61 -8.58 -2.23
CA VAL A 21 -6.30 -7.92 -0.97
C VAL A 21 -4.84 -8.19 -0.61
N VAL A 22 -4.10 -7.12 -0.37
CA VAL A 22 -2.71 -7.19 0.12
C VAL A 22 -2.71 -6.70 1.56
N THR A 23 -2.22 -7.53 2.48
CA THR A 23 -2.08 -7.17 3.89
C THR A 23 -0.63 -6.91 4.22
N ILE A 24 -0.36 -5.73 4.77
CA ILE A 24 0.97 -5.32 5.23
C ILE A 24 0.93 -5.20 6.75
N THR A 25 1.56 -6.14 7.44
CA THR A 25 1.69 -6.09 8.91
C THR A 25 3.00 -5.41 9.28
N VAL A 26 2.93 -4.22 9.85
CA VAL A 26 4.10 -3.38 10.14
C VAL A 26 4.49 -3.53 11.61
N PHE A 27 5.75 -3.84 11.87
CA PHE A 27 6.31 -3.99 13.22
C PHE A 27 7.44 -3.00 13.51
N GLN A 28 8.00 -2.36 12.52
CA GLN A 28 9.01 -1.32 12.65
C GLN A 28 8.90 -0.34 11.49
N THR A 29 9.21 0.93 11.73
CA THR A 29 9.29 1.95 10.68
C THR A 29 10.64 2.64 10.67
N ALA A 30 10.96 3.30 9.58
CA ALA A 30 12.09 4.20 9.48
C ALA A 30 11.68 5.43 8.67
N ASP A 31 11.98 6.60 9.18
CA ASP A 31 11.79 7.82 8.40
C ASP A 31 12.89 7.92 7.33
N ALA A 32 12.50 8.21 6.11
CA ALA A 32 13.41 8.35 4.99
C ALA A 32 13.02 9.53 4.11
N VAL A 33 13.97 10.05 3.37
CA VAL A 33 13.78 11.22 2.51
C VAL A 33 14.47 10.98 1.17
N GLY A 34 13.89 11.49 0.11
CA GLY A 34 14.49 11.50 -1.22
C GLY A 34 14.07 12.71 -2.02
N SER A 35 14.89 13.11 -2.99
CA SER A 35 14.57 14.21 -3.88
C SER A 35 13.57 13.81 -4.96
N ASN A 36 12.70 14.73 -5.39
CA ASN A 36 11.61 14.45 -6.34
C ASN A 36 12.07 14.23 -7.78
N ASP A 37 13.34 14.40 -8.10
CA ASP A 37 13.92 14.06 -9.40
C ASP A 37 14.16 12.56 -9.57
N ARG A 38 14.01 11.78 -8.49
CA ARG A 38 14.10 10.32 -8.49
C ARG A 38 12.71 9.70 -8.44
N SER A 39 12.54 8.55 -9.07
CA SER A 39 11.29 7.80 -8.97
C SER A 39 11.06 7.33 -7.53
N LEU A 40 9.79 7.14 -7.17
CA LEU A 40 9.42 6.66 -5.84
C LEU A 40 10.05 5.29 -5.53
N PHE A 41 10.12 4.40 -6.53
CA PHE A 41 10.76 3.09 -6.40
C PHE A 41 12.26 3.19 -6.14
N GLU A 42 12.94 4.16 -6.75
CA GLU A 42 14.37 4.40 -6.50
C GLU A 42 14.62 4.92 -5.09
N ILE A 43 13.80 5.88 -4.63
CA ILE A 43 13.89 6.41 -3.27
C ILE A 43 13.64 5.31 -2.25
N LEU A 44 12.66 4.43 -2.51
CA LEU A 44 12.36 3.29 -1.64
C LEU A 44 13.55 2.35 -1.48
N LYS A 45 14.30 2.10 -2.55
CA LYS A 45 15.47 1.22 -2.52
C LYS A 45 16.72 1.90 -1.93
N HIS A 46 16.89 3.18 -2.23
CA HIS A 46 18.09 3.95 -1.87
C HIS A 46 17.70 5.35 -1.40
N PRO A 47 17.14 5.49 -0.19
CA PRO A 47 16.81 6.80 0.36
C PRO A 47 18.08 7.62 0.64
N ASP A 48 17.98 8.95 0.54
CA ASP A 48 19.10 9.83 0.83
C ASP A 48 19.45 9.85 2.32
N GLN A 49 18.43 9.70 3.16
CA GLN A 49 18.56 9.61 4.62
C GLN A 49 17.55 8.61 5.18
N GLU A 50 17.93 7.88 6.20
CA GLU A 50 17.07 6.92 6.88
C GLU A 50 17.31 6.99 8.41
N LEU A 51 16.22 7.11 9.17
CA LEU A 51 16.23 7.14 10.63
C LEU A 51 15.25 6.08 11.17
N PRO A 52 15.75 4.94 11.68
CA PRO A 52 14.88 3.89 12.22
C PRO A 52 14.11 4.34 13.48
N ILE A 53 12.85 3.95 13.54
CA ILE A 53 11.95 4.20 14.68
C ILE A 53 11.35 2.86 15.12
N ASN A 54 11.50 2.54 16.41
CA ASN A 54 10.87 1.37 16.99
C ASN A 54 9.43 1.68 17.39
N LEU A 55 8.49 0.86 16.95
CA LEU A 55 7.09 0.99 17.30
C LEU A 55 6.78 0.17 18.57
N PRO A 56 5.96 0.72 19.49
CA PRO A 56 5.53 -0.03 20.66
C PRO A 56 4.57 -1.16 20.31
N ASN A 57 3.78 -1.00 19.26
CA ASN A 57 2.77 -1.96 18.81
C ASN A 57 2.84 -2.14 17.29
N THR A 58 2.34 -3.29 16.82
CA THR A 58 2.16 -3.55 15.39
C THR A 58 0.88 -2.89 14.89
N PHE A 59 0.87 -2.54 13.62
CA PHE A 59 -0.34 -2.14 12.91
C PHE A 59 -0.35 -2.77 11.52
N LEU A 60 -1.49 -2.75 10.85
CA LEU A 60 -1.56 -3.33 9.52
C LEU A 60 -2.40 -2.48 8.57
N TYR A 61 -2.04 -2.56 7.28
CA TYR A 61 -2.83 -2.05 6.18
C TYR A 61 -3.45 -3.22 5.42
N GLU A 62 -4.75 -3.14 5.17
CA GLU A 62 -5.43 -4.00 4.20
C GLU A 62 -5.72 -3.18 2.95
N ILE A 63 -5.09 -3.54 1.84
CA ILE A 63 -5.25 -2.85 0.57
C ILE A 63 -6.14 -3.71 -0.32
N ASP A 64 -7.38 -3.26 -0.52
CA ASP A 64 -8.37 -3.96 -1.33
C ASP A 64 -8.45 -3.31 -2.72
N PHE A 65 -7.86 -3.97 -3.71
CA PHE A 65 -7.84 -3.49 -5.08
C PHE A 65 -9.18 -3.64 -5.80
N THR A 66 -10.06 -4.49 -5.30
CA THR A 66 -11.40 -4.63 -5.87
C THR A 66 -12.28 -3.43 -5.55
N ARG A 67 -12.17 -2.91 -4.33
CA ARG A 67 -12.94 -1.76 -3.84
C ARG A 67 -12.16 -0.44 -3.92
N ASN A 68 -10.86 -0.48 -4.19
CA ASN A 68 -9.94 0.66 -4.11
C ASN A 68 -10.00 1.37 -2.75
N VAL A 69 -9.92 0.59 -1.69
CA VAL A 69 -9.98 1.05 -0.31
C VAL A 69 -8.82 0.44 0.47
N CYS A 70 -8.14 1.28 1.24
CA CYS A 70 -7.13 0.89 2.20
C CYS A 70 -7.67 1.05 3.61
N ILE A 71 -7.55 0.01 4.42
CA ILE A 71 -8.01 -0.02 5.81
C ILE A 71 -6.78 -0.12 6.70
N LEU A 72 -6.63 0.84 7.62
CA LEU A 72 -5.62 0.79 8.67
C LEU A 72 -6.23 0.17 9.91
N LYS A 73 -5.56 -0.84 10.46
CA LYS A 73 -5.95 -1.53 11.69
C LYS A 73 -4.85 -1.46 12.74
N ASN A 74 -5.26 -1.47 14.00
CA ASN A 74 -4.33 -1.53 15.14
C ASN A 74 -3.91 -2.98 15.46
N ASP A 75 -3.14 -3.17 16.52
CA ASP A 75 -2.67 -4.48 16.99
C ASP A 75 -3.79 -5.41 17.48
N GLU A 76 -4.94 -4.87 17.84
CA GLU A 76 -6.14 -5.63 18.21
C GLU A 76 -7.02 -5.98 16.99
N ASN A 77 -6.53 -5.73 15.77
CA ASN A 77 -7.27 -5.94 14.51
C ASN A 77 -8.53 -5.09 14.38
N SER A 78 -8.57 -3.95 15.08
CA SER A 78 -9.67 -2.99 14.99
C SER A 78 -9.38 -1.93 13.94
N GLU A 79 -10.38 -1.59 13.13
CA GLU A 79 -10.27 -0.55 12.11
C GLU A 79 -10.07 0.81 12.77
N VAL A 80 -8.99 1.49 12.41
CA VAL A 80 -8.65 2.84 12.88
C VAL A 80 -8.99 3.89 11.84
N ALA A 81 -8.74 3.58 10.56
CA ALA A 81 -9.00 4.49 9.46
C ALA A 81 -9.31 3.71 8.18
N ARG A 82 -10.03 4.36 7.29
CA ARG A 82 -10.40 3.83 5.97
C ARG A 82 -10.27 4.95 4.95
N ILE A 83 -9.55 4.70 3.87
CA ILE A 83 -9.31 5.70 2.83
C ILE A 83 -9.36 5.08 1.44
N GLY A 84 -9.98 5.78 0.51
CA GLY A 84 -9.97 5.42 -0.90
C GLY A 84 -8.63 5.69 -1.56
N PHE A 85 -8.34 4.99 -2.64
CA PHE A 85 -7.11 5.21 -3.41
C PHE A 85 -7.33 5.04 -4.91
N VAL A 86 -6.38 5.56 -5.68
CA VAL A 86 -6.22 5.26 -7.11
C VAL A 86 -4.91 4.51 -7.31
N VAL A 87 -4.91 3.59 -8.27
CA VAL A 87 -3.70 2.85 -8.64
C VAL A 87 -2.91 3.70 -9.63
N LYS A 88 -1.69 4.06 -9.27
CA LYS A 88 -0.79 4.83 -10.14
C LYS A 88 0.08 3.93 -11.00
N ASN A 89 0.53 2.81 -10.42
CA ASN A 89 1.31 1.81 -11.10
C ASN A 89 1.11 0.46 -10.40
N LYS A 90 0.91 -0.60 -11.15
CA LYS A 90 0.80 -1.94 -10.59
C LYS A 90 1.27 -2.97 -11.60
N LYS A 91 2.37 -3.66 -11.27
CA LYS A 91 2.89 -4.81 -12.03
C LYS A 91 2.43 -6.12 -11.41
N SER A 92 2.32 -6.16 -10.08
CA SER A 92 1.86 -7.33 -9.32
C SER A 92 1.39 -6.88 -7.94
N ASN A 93 0.92 -7.83 -7.12
CA ASN A 93 0.58 -7.56 -5.71
C ASN A 93 1.82 -7.27 -4.84
N ARG A 94 3.02 -7.45 -5.36
CA ARG A 94 4.29 -7.12 -4.70
C ARG A 94 5.02 -5.95 -5.35
N ASP A 95 4.41 -5.32 -6.35
CA ASP A 95 5.04 -4.23 -7.08
C ASP A 95 3.96 -3.26 -7.55
N PHE A 96 3.68 -2.27 -6.72
CA PHE A 96 2.65 -1.28 -7.01
C PHE A 96 2.87 0.04 -6.27
N GLU A 97 2.22 1.07 -6.79
CA GLU A 97 2.07 2.39 -6.18
C GLU A 97 0.61 2.77 -6.19
N ILE A 98 0.08 3.09 -5.03
CA ILE A 98 -1.28 3.63 -4.88
C ILE A 98 -1.20 5.02 -4.24
N GLU A 99 -2.10 5.89 -4.66
CA GLU A 99 -2.23 7.25 -4.15
C GLU A 99 -3.57 7.40 -3.46
N PHE A 100 -3.56 7.85 -2.22
CA PHE A 100 -4.77 8.05 -1.44
C PHE A 100 -5.55 9.25 -1.98
N THR A 101 -6.87 9.12 -1.96
CA THR A 101 -7.78 10.19 -2.35
C THR A 101 -8.40 10.78 -1.08
N ASP A 102 -8.00 12.00 -0.74
CA ASP A 102 -8.59 12.75 0.37
C ASP A 102 -9.29 13.99 -0.18
N PRO A 103 -10.63 14.02 -0.17
CA PRO A 103 -11.37 15.17 -0.68
C PRO A 103 -11.20 16.44 0.18
N ASN A 104 -10.63 16.32 1.38
CA ASN A 104 -10.39 17.44 2.29
C ASN A 104 -8.94 17.92 2.29
N ASP A 105 -8.08 17.39 1.41
CA ASP A 105 -6.69 17.82 1.32
C ASP A 105 -6.62 19.21 0.68
N GLU A 106 -6.26 20.21 1.48
CA GLU A 106 -6.13 21.61 1.07
C GLU A 106 -4.76 21.95 0.47
N PHE A 107 -3.79 21.03 0.52
CA PHE A 107 -2.38 21.35 0.26
C PHE A 107 -1.81 20.75 -1.04
N ASP A 108 -2.59 20.13 -1.89
CA ASP A 108 -2.13 19.49 -3.15
C ASP A 108 -0.96 18.49 -2.96
N ASN A 109 -0.74 18.00 -1.75
CA ASN A 109 0.23 16.95 -1.47
C ASN A 109 -0.30 15.60 -1.95
N THR A 110 0.58 14.80 -2.53
CA THR A 110 0.25 13.41 -2.86
C THR A 110 0.82 12.50 -1.78
N TYR A 111 0.04 11.51 -1.36
CA TYR A 111 0.46 10.52 -0.38
C TYR A 111 -0.19 9.18 -0.66
N GLY A 112 0.46 8.11 -0.24
CA GLY A 112 -0.01 6.76 -0.51
C GLY A 112 0.94 5.69 -0.02
N ILE A 113 0.86 4.52 -0.64
CA ILE A 113 1.69 3.37 -0.33
C ILE A 113 2.39 2.89 -1.60
N VAL A 114 3.66 2.56 -1.47
CA VAL A 114 4.47 1.94 -2.51
C VAL A 114 5.03 0.62 -2.00
N ILE A 115 4.98 -0.40 -2.84
CA ILE A 115 5.61 -1.70 -2.61
C ILE A 115 6.48 -2.04 -3.81
N SER A 116 7.69 -2.53 -3.54
CA SER A 116 8.58 -3.13 -4.55
C SER A 116 9.27 -4.34 -3.94
N ASN A 117 8.87 -5.53 -4.36
CA ASN A 117 9.30 -6.82 -3.80
C ASN A 117 8.97 -6.92 -2.30
N ASN A 118 10.00 -6.87 -1.45
CA ASN A 118 9.84 -6.96 0.00
C ASN A 118 9.95 -5.59 0.70
N LEU A 119 10.07 -4.52 -0.08
CA LEU A 119 10.14 -3.16 0.43
C LEU A 119 8.76 -2.52 0.35
N ALA A 120 8.33 -1.90 1.43
CA ALA A 120 7.07 -1.18 1.50
C ALA A 120 7.26 0.12 2.26
N ALA A 121 6.53 1.15 1.86
CA ALA A 121 6.54 2.45 2.52
C ALA A 121 5.23 3.19 2.34
N TYR A 122 4.89 4.00 3.33
CA TYR A 122 4.00 5.14 3.15
C TYR A 122 4.84 6.30 2.60
N PHE A 123 4.32 7.05 1.65
CA PHE A 123 5.01 8.21 1.10
C PHE A 123 4.14 9.46 1.14
N GLU A 124 4.81 10.60 1.22
CA GLU A 124 4.20 11.91 1.07
C GLU A 124 5.12 12.79 0.21
N ASN A 125 4.56 13.35 -0.86
CA ASN A 125 5.25 14.21 -1.79
C ASN A 125 4.68 15.63 -1.70
N ASN A 126 5.51 16.58 -1.29
CA ASN A 126 5.12 17.98 -1.09
C ASN A 126 5.56 18.91 -2.24
N GLY A 127 5.97 18.38 -3.37
CA GLY A 127 6.40 19.12 -4.56
C GLY A 127 7.92 19.29 -4.69
N SER A 128 8.69 19.27 -3.61
CA SER A 128 10.16 19.38 -3.62
C SER A 128 10.85 18.15 -3.06
N ILE A 129 10.29 17.53 -2.04
CA ILE A 129 10.88 16.39 -1.33
C ILE A 129 9.82 15.31 -1.21
N THR A 130 10.24 14.06 -1.33
CA THR A 130 9.43 12.89 -0.97
C THR A 130 9.87 12.39 0.39
N GLU A 131 8.96 12.42 1.34
CA GLU A 131 9.13 11.81 2.66
C GLU A 131 8.55 10.40 2.63
N LEU A 132 9.27 9.46 3.25
CA LEU A 132 8.88 8.07 3.32
C LEU A 132 8.88 7.59 4.76
N ILE A 133 7.88 6.79 5.09
CA ILE A 133 7.92 5.94 6.27
C ILE A 133 8.12 4.51 5.76
N LEU A 134 9.35 4.03 5.83
CA LEU A 134 9.71 2.68 5.43
C LEU A 134 9.15 1.68 6.43
N PHE A 135 8.58 0.61 5.93
CA PHE A 135 7.99 -0.45 6.76
C PHE A 135 8.90 -1.67 6.81
N LYS A 136 9.25 -2.12 8.00
CA LYS A 136 9.61 -3.52 8.21
C LYS A 136 8.32 -4.28 8.48
N ALA A 137 7.95 -5.14 7.55
CA ALA A 137 6.61 -5.69 7.52
C ALA A 137 6.58 -7.10 6.95
N PHE A 138 5.53 -7.83 7.32
CA PHE A 138 5.11 -9.04 6.62
C PHE A 138 4.06 -8.66 5.59
N ILE A 139 4.26 -9.08 4.33
CA ILE A 139 3.32 -8.83 3.24
C ILE A 139 2.65 -10.15 2.90
N ILE A 140 1.34 -10.18 3.04
CA ILE A 140 0.49 -11.33 2.72
C ILE A 140 -0.38 -10.95 1.52
N LEU A 141 -0.31 -11.79 0.51
CA LEU A 141 -1.05 -11.59 -0.74
C LEU A 141 -2.39 -12.31 -0.75
#